data_973a927735e5505e0e3fb140b4aa649b
#
_entry.id   973a927735e5505e0e3fb140b4aa649b
#
_cell.length_a   1.000
_cell.length_b   1.000
_cell.length_c   1.000
_cell.angle_alpha   90.00
_cell.angle_beta   90.00
_cell.angle_gamma   90.00
#
_symmetry.space_group_name_H-M   'P 1'
#
loop_
_entity.id
_entity.type
_entity.pdbx_description
1 polymer ?
#
loop_
_entity_poly.entity_id
_entity_poly.type
_entity_poly.pdbx_seq_one_letter_code
_entity_poly.pdbx_strand_id
1 'polypeptide(L)'
;MPMLYTPICVLSVGEGRIDRKLCTPVGTQLGYAGRMTELEKGPRGLRRGRGARERILSASQQLFRDQGINCTGMDQLCAVAQVSKRTFYQHFTGKDELIAEHLRRFDPDILPEVFDRTDLTPRERLLAAFDIHAPLCPFIAAAVEIHDPGHPARLRARDYKKAFAARLTETAREAGATNPEQLGEQLALLLDGASARNRVLNTETFATAAAIAAVLIDNAIPVAAASAAP
;
A
#
# COMPACT_ATOMS: atom_id res chain seq x y z
N MET A 1 -3.82 3.60 -25.88
CA MET A 1 -3.36 3.46 -24.48
C MET A 1 -2.91 2.02 -24.29
N PRO A 2 -1.64 1.72 -24.00
CA PRO A 2 -1.19 0.35 -23.81
C PRO A 2 -1.64 -0.18 -22.45
N MET A 3 -2.35 -1.31 -22.45
CA MET A 3 -2.69 -2.06 -21.25
C MET A 3 -1.40 -2.54 -20.59
N LEU A 4 -1.15 -2.07 -19.37
CA LEU A 4 -0.10 -2.59 -18.51
C LEU A 4 -0.57 -3.93 -17.92
N TYR A 5 -0.15 -5.01 -18.56
CA TYR A 5 -0.34 -6.36 -18.06
C TYR A 5 0.60 -6.58 -16.86
N THR A 6 0.04 -6.75 -15.67
CA THR A 6 0.81 -7.20 -14.50
C THR A 6 0.98 -8.72 -14.56
N PRO A 7 2.20 -9.27 -14.39
CA PRO A 7 2.40 -10.71 -14.43
C PRO A 7 1.72 -11.39 -13.23
N ILE A 8 0.86 -12.37 -13.52
CA ILE A 8 0.35 -13.30 -12.53
C ILE A 8 1.45 -14.31 -12.27
N CYS A 9 1.95 -14.40 -11.05
CA CYS A 9 2.88 -15.45 -10.65
C CYS A 9 2.09 -16.78 -10.59
N VAL A 10 2.22 -17.65 -11.60
CA VAL A 10 1.63 -18.98 -11.59
C VAL A 10 2.50 -19.89 -10.74
N LEU A 11 2.00 -20.26 -9.57
CA LEU A 11 2.63 -21.26 -8.73
C LEU A 11 2.36 -22.66 -9.29
N SER A 12 3.38 -23.32 -9.81
CA SER A 12 3.36 -24.75 -10.08
C SER A 12 3.67 -25.48 -8.78
N VAL A 13 2.69 -26.20 -8.23
CA VAL A 13 2.86 -27.05 -7.03
C VAL A 13 3.37 -28.42 -7.50
N GLY A 14 4.69 -28.58 -7.48
CA GLY A 14 5.35 -29.88 -7.49
C GLY A 14 5.76 -30.25 -6.07
N GLU A 15 5.77 -31.54 -5.75
CA GLU A 15 5.99 -32.07 -4.43
C GLU A 15 7.17 -31.41 -3.65
N GLY A 16 6.85 -30.62 -2.65
CA GLY A 16 7.73 -30.36 -1.50
C GLY A 16 8.85 -29.32 -1.66
N ARG A 17 9.04 -28.64 -2.81
CA ARG A 17 10.06 -27.59 -2.96
C ARG A 17 9.58 -26.49 -3.91
N ILE A 18 9.40 -25.30 -3.37
CA ILE A 18 9.11 -24.10 -4.18
C ILE A 18 10.42 -23.68 -4.88
N ASP A 19 10.53 -23.96 -6.18
CA ASP A 19 11.66 -23.47 -6.99
C ASP A 19 11.44 -22.00 -7.35
N ARG A 20 12.20 -21.13 -6.68
CA ARG A 20 12.15 -19.66 -6.86
C ARG A 20 12.63 -19.17 -8.23
N LYS A 21 12.98 -20.07 -9.15
CA LYS A 21 13.54 -19.71 -10.48
C LYS A 21 12.49 -19.46 -11.57
N LEU A 22 11.20 -19.60 -11.28
CA LEU A 22 10.14 -19.52 -12.30
C LEU A 22 9.34 -18.20 -12.32
N CYS A 23 9.84 -17.13 -11.71
CA CYS A 23 9.33 -15.78 -11.97
C CYS A 23 9.96 -15.23 -13.26
N THR A 24 9.66 -15.80 -14.40
CA THR A 24 9.96 -15.18 -15.68
C THR A 24 8.77 -14.30 -16.09
N PRO A 25 9.00 -13.03 -16.48
CA PRO A 25 7.93 -12.22 -17.04
C PRO A 25 7.46 -12.86 -18.36
N VAL A 26 6.21 -13.27 -18.40
CA VAL A 26 5.57 -13.73 -19.65
C VAL A 26 5.37 -12.51 -20.55
N GLY A 27 6.18 -12.41 -21.57
CA GLY A 27 5.96 -11.48 -22.67
C GLY A 27 6.86 -10.27 -22.72
N THR A 28 8.04 -10.42 -23.31
CA THR A 28 8.63 -9.45 -24.24
C THR A 28 9.76 -10.14 -25.02
N GLN A 29 9.40 -10.91 -26.03
CA GLN A 29 10.25 -11.04 -27.21
C GLN A 29 9.73 -10.06 -28.25
N LEU A 30 10.14 -8.83 -28.17
CA LEU A 30 10.23 -7.89 -29.30
C LEU A 30 11.50 -7.10 -29.10
N GLY A 31 12.41 -7.31 -30.03
CA GLY A 31 13.75 -6.77 -30.00
C GLY A 31 13.79 -5.25 -29.84
N TYR A 32 14.48 -4.82 -28.81
CA TYR A 32 15.04 -3.48 -28.73
C TYR A 32 16.57 -3.61 -28.70
N ALA A 33 17.14 -3.83 -29.88
CA ALA A 33 18.52 -3.45 -30.15
C ALA A 33 18.51 -1.93 -30.43
N GLY A 34 18.30 -1.14 -29.41
CA GLY A 34 18.44 0.30 -29.41
C GLY A 34 19.73 0.67 -28.70
N ARG A 35 20.71 1.23 -29.40
CA ARG A 35 21.97 1.78 -28.94
C ARG A 35 21.82 2.49 -27.61
N MET A 36 22.52 2.01 -26.57
CA MET A 36 22.81 2.79 -25.38
C MET A 36 23.76 3.91 -25.79
N THR A 37 23.19 5.08 -26.06
CA THR A 37 23.97 6.32 -26.11
C THR A 37 24.44 6.62 -24.68
N GLU A 38 25.73 6.91 -24.57
CA GLU A 38 26.39 7.37 -23.35
C GLU A 38 25.56 8.45 -22.67
N LEU A 39 24.92 8.09 -21.56
CA LEU A 39 24.40 9.07 -20.62
C LEU A 39 25.59 9.65 -19.87
N GLU A 40 25.78 10.93 -20.06
CA GLU A 40 26.82 11.80 -19.54
C GLU A 40 27.15 11.47 -18.07
N LYS A 41 28.44 11.24 -17.83
CA LYS A 41 29.05 11.17 -16.49
C LYS A 41 28.86 12.50 -15.79
N GLY A 42 27.77 12.61 -15.02
CA GLY A 42 27.61 13.69 -14.05
C GLY A 42 28.75 13.71 -13.03
N PRO A 43 29.06 14.84 -12.37
CA PRO A 43 30.26 15.08 -11.63
C PRO A 43 30.49 14.03 -10.54
N ARG A 44 31.62 13.31 -10.66
CA ARG A 44 32.12 12.36 -9.65
C ARG A 44 32.48 13.14 -8.40
N GLY A 45 31.67 12.99 -7.35
CA GLY A 45 32.15 13.40 -6.06
C GLY A 45 31.22 14.10 -5.12
N LEU A 46 29.96 13.63 -4.95
CA LEU A 46 29.17 14.06 -3.79
C LEU A 46 28.25 12.94 -3.29
N ARG A 47 28.53 12.48 -2.03
CA ARG A 47 27.62 11.77 -1.15
C ARG A 47 27.43 10.26 -1.35
N ARG A 48 28.49 9.48 -1.27
CA ARG A 48 28.41 7.99 -1.27
C ARG A 48 27.70 7.33 -0.06
N GLY A 49 27.33 8.05 0.97
CA GLY A 49 26.67 7.47 2.16
C GLY A 49 25.26 8.02 2.45
N ARG A 50 25.08 9.33 2.33
CA ARG A 50 23.78 9.96 2.57
C ARG A 50 22.87 9.77 1.38
N GLY A 51 21.75 9.05 1.55
CA GLY A 51 20.78 8.79 0.51
C GLY A 51 20.73 7.36 -0.02
N ALA A 52 21.68 6.47 0.33
CA ALA A 52 21.63 5.07 -0.11
C ALA A 52 20.39 4.36 0.47
N ARG A 53 20.11 4.56 1.75
CA ARG A 53 18.92 4.02 2.42
C ARG A 53 17.64 4.48 1.71
N GLU A 54 17.58 5.76 1.35
CA GLU A 54 16.44 6.34 0.66
C GLU A 54 16.25 5.76 -0.75
N ARG A 55 17.35 5.60 -1.51
CA ARG A 55 17.29 4.96 -2.83
C ARG A 55 16.84 3.51 -2.76
N ILE A 56 17.28 2.74 -1.74
CA ILE A 56 16.85 1.35 -1.53
C ILE A 56 15.35 1.31 -1.24
N LEU A 57 14.85 2.19 -0.37
CA LEU A 57 13.42 2.26 -0.03
C LEU A 57 12.56 2.73 -1.22
N SER A 58 13.04 3.67 -2.01
CA SER A 58 12.34 4.10 -3.24
C SER A 58 12.31 2.98 -4.30
N ALA A 59 13.42 2.26 -4.47
CA ALA A 59 13.47 1.09 -5.34
C ALA A 59 12.54 -0.02 -4.87
N SER A 60 12.45 -0.27 -3.56
CA SER A 60 11.52 -1.26 -3.00
C SER A 60 10.06 -0.84 -3.24
N GLN A 61 9.74 0.43 -3.07
CA GLN A 61 8.39 0.94 -3.32
C GLN A 61 7.96 0.74 -4.78
N GLN A 62 8.85 1.02 -5.72
CA GLN A 62 8.60 0.80 -7.13
C GLN A 62 8.42 -0.68 -7.44
N LEU A 63 9.41 -1.52 -7.08
CA LEU A 63 9.44 -2.94 -7.43
C LEU A 63 8.33 -3.74 -6.75
N PHE A 64 8.03 -3.47 -5.47
CA PHE A 64 6.96 -4.17 -4.75
C PHE A 64 5.59 -3.83 -5.33
N ARG A 65 5.37 -2.59 -5.77
CA ARG A 65 4.14 -2.19 -6.44
C ARG A 65 4.01 -2.82 -7.82
N ASP A 66 5.08 -2.84 -8.61
CA ASP A 66 5.03 -3.21 -10.03
C ASP A 66 4.99 -4.74 -10.23
N GLN A 67 5.73 -5.50 -9.42
CA GLN A 67 5.88 -6.96 -9.58
C GLN A 67 5.64 -7.78 -8.32
N GLY A 68 5.37 -7.15 -7.20
CA GLY A 68 5.15 -7.82 -5.91
C GLY A 68 6.42 -8.03 -5.10
N ILE A 69 6.21 -8.35 -3.83
CA ILE A 69 7.29 -8.56 -2.86
C ILE A 69 8.07 -9.83 -3.20
N ASN A 70 7.37 -10.94 -3.44
CA ASN A 70 8.01 -12.25 -3.65
C ASN A 70 8.83 -12.31 -4.94
N CYS A 71 8.37 -11.65 -6.01
CA CYS A 71 9.06 -11.61 -7.30
C CYS A 71 10.23 -10.60 -7.34
N THR A 72 10.40 -9.78 -6.31
CA THR A 72 11.50 -8.81 -6.23
C THR A 72 12.76 -9.44 -5.64
N GLY A 73 13.81 -9.60 -6.45
CA GLY A 73 15.09 -10.15 -6.03
C GLY A 73 16.06 -9.09 -5.46
N MET A 74 17.00 -9.52 -4.63
CA MET A 74 18.02 -8.63 -4.03
C MET A 74 18.93 -7.96 -5.06
N ASP A 75 19.30 -8.69 -6.12
CA ASP A 75 20.15 -8.14 -7.19
C ASP A 75 19.45 -7.03 -7.96
N GLN A 76 18.15 -7.24 -8.24
CA GLN A 76 17.31 -6.25 -8.88
C GLN A 76 17.11 -5.01 -7.99
N LEU A 77 16.86 -5.20 -6.68
CA LEU A 77 16.76 -4.10 -5.72
C LEU A 77 18.05 -3.26 -5.71
N CYS A 78 19.21 -3.92 -5.63
CA CYS A 78 20.49 -3.22 -5.65
C CYS A 78 20.74 -2.47 -6.96
N ALA A 79 20.38 -3.08 -8.10
CA ALA A 79 20.54 -2.47 -9.41
C ALA A 79 19.67 -1.22 -9.57
N VAL A 80 18.37 -1.30 -9.24
CA VAL A 80 17.42 -0.17 -9.32
C VAL A 80 17.80 0.93 -8.33
N ALA A 81 18.21 0.57 -7.11
CA ALA A 81 18.67 1.52 -6.10
C ALA A 81 20.06 2.13 -6.41
N GLN A 82 20.77 1.60 -7.41
CA GLN A 82 22.15 1.97 -7.75
C GLN A 82 23.10 1.87 -6.53
N VAL A 83 23.00 0.73 -5.82
CA VAL A 83 23.88 0.42 -4.67
C VAL A 83 24.51 -0.95 -4.83
N SER A 84 25.67 -1.16 -4.17
CA SER A 84 26.25 -2.50 -4.05
C SER A 84 25.49 -3.33 -3.01
N LYS A 85 25.55 -4.67 -3.08
CA LYS A 85 25.04 -5.56 -2.01
C LYS A 85 25.65 -5.20 -0.65
N ARG A 86 26.95 -4.88 -0.61
CA ARG A 86 27.62 -4.43 0.61
C ARG A 86 26.95 -3.18 1.18
N THR A 87 26.64 -2.20 0.34
CA THR A 87 25.92 -0.99 0.77
C THR A 87 24.51 -1.30 1.25
N PHE A 88 23.80 -2.22 0.59
CA PHE A 88 22.50 -2.67 1.05
C PHE A 88 22.56 -3.22 2.48
N TYR A 89 23.48 -4.17 2.74
CA TYR A 89 23.66 -4.80 4.05
C TYR A 89 24.21 -3.87 5.15
N GLN A 90 24.69 -2.69 4.81
CA GLN A 90 25.00 -1.63 5.77
C GLN A 90 23.73 -0.93 6.32
N HIS A 91 22.60 -1.03 5.62
CA HIS A 91 21.36 -0.37 5.95
C HIS A 91 20.24 -1.29 6.37
N PHE A 92 20.25 -2.53 5.86
CA PHE A 92 19.21 -3.54 6.10
C PHE A 92 19.86 -4.91 6.29
N THR A 93 19.47 -5.66 7.30
CA THR A 93 19.94 -7.03 7.55
C THR A 93 19.48 -8.01 6.48
N GLY A 94 18.37 -7.70 5.79
CA GLY A 94 17.81 -8.52 4.74
C GLY A 94 16.57 -7.90 4.10
N LYS A 95 15.95 -8.69 3.22
CA LYS A 95 14.73 -8.27 2.52
C LYS A 95 13.56 -8.09 3.47
N ASP A 96 13.48 -8.91 4.52
CA ASP A 96 12.38 -8.88 5.49
C ASP A 96 12.37 -7.59 6.28
N GLU A 97 13.54 -7.11 6.72
CA GLU A 97 13.67 -5.81 7.35
C GLU A 97 13.32 -4.67 6.38
N LEU A 98 13.79 -4.78 5.12
CA LEU A 98 13.43 -3.80 4.09
C LEU A 98 11.91 -3.73 3.88
N ILE A 99 11.21 -4.87 3.84
CA ILE A 99 9.76 -4.91 3.69
C ILE A 99 9.06 -4.24 4.88
N ALA A 100 9.47 -4.57 6.10
CA ALA A 100 8.92 -3.95 7.30
C ALA A 100 9.14 -2.43 7.31
N GLU A 101 10.33 -1.98 6.90
CA GLU A 101 10.67 -0.57 6.83
C GLU A 101 9.96 0.16 5.68
N HIS A 102 9.75 -0.54 4.55
CA HIS A 102 8.93 -0.04 3.45
C HIS A 102 7.49 0.24 3.94
N LEU A 103 6.90 -0.68 4.68
CA LEU A 103 5.56 -0.47 5.25
C LEU A 103 5.50 0.69 6.25
N ARG A 104 6.56 0.90 7.04
CA ARG A 104 6.61 2.04 7.97
C ARG A 104 6.50 3.39 7.29
N ARG A 105 6.85 3.51 6.01
CA ARG A 105 6.70 4.77 5.26
C ARG A 105 5.26 5.17 5.02
N PHE A 106 4.34 4.21 5.09
CA PHE A 106 2.91 4.46 4.94
C PHE A 106 2.17 4.60 6.27
N ASP A 107 2.91 4.66 7.40
CA ASP A 107 2.36 4.45 8.72
C ASP A 107 2.83 5.43 9.82
N PRO A 108 3.48 6.56 9.53
CA PRO A 108 3.81 7.47 10.64
C PRO A 108 2.53 8.02 11.29
N ASP A 109 1.55 8.40 10.46
CA ASP A 109 0.27 8.93 10.92
C ASP A 109 -0.82 8.41 9.99
N ILE A 110 -1.87 7.82 10.53
CA ILE A 110 -2.92 7.19 9.75
C ILE A 110 -3.72 8.25 9.01
N LEU A 111 -3.39 8.49 7.74
CA LEU A 111 -4.03 9.43 6.84
C LEU A 111 -4.26 10.83 7.48
N PRO A 112 -3.20 11.51 7.94
CA PRO A 112 -3.35 12.81 8.58
C PRO A 112 -4.03 13.83 7.65
N GLU A 113 -3.82 13.70 6.34
CA GLU A 113 -4.49 14.51 5.32
C GLU A 113 -6.02 14.33 5.26
N VAL A 114 -6.55 13.34 5.98
CA VAL A 114 -7.99 13.11 6.14
C VAL A 114 -8.43 13.35 7.57
N PHE A 115 -7.81 12.63 8.51
CA PHE A 115 -8.32 12.59 9.88
C PHE A 115 -7.90 13.77 10.74
N ASP A 116 -6.82 14.50 10.41
CA ASP A 116 -6.36 15.65 11.15
C ASP A 116 -6.85 16.99 10.57
N ARG A 117 -7.73 16.92 9.55
CA ARG A 117 -8.35 18.11 8.95
C ARG A 117 -9.35 18.75 9.90
N THR A 118 -9.05 19.97 10.30
CA THR A 118 -9.92 20.78 11.17
C THR A 118 -10.96 21.61 10.41
N ASP A 119 -10.83 21.70 9.09
CA ASP A 119 -11.77 22.35 8.19
C ASP A 119 -12.93 21.46 7.77
N LEU A 120 -12.86 20.15 8.07
CA LEU A 120 -13.91 19.17 7.83
C LEU A 120 -14.59 18.75 9.13
N THR A 121 -15.91 18.59 9.08
CA THR A 121 -16.66 17.93 10.14
C THR A 121 -16.24 16.45 10.26
N PRO A 122 -16.43 15.81 11.42
CA PRO A 122 -16.13 14.38 11.56
C PRO A 122 -16.83 13.50 10.50
N ARG A 123 -18.06 13.83 10.14
CA ARG A 123 -18.80 13.13 9.06
C ARG A 123 -18.08 13.30 7.71
N GLU A 124 -17.65 14.50 7.37
CA GLU A 124 -16.94 14.77 6.12
C GLU A 124 -15.57 14.07 6.09
N ARG A 125 -14.87 13.97 7.23
CA ARG A 125 -13.63 13.21 7.34
C ARG A 125 -13.82 11.72 7.07
N LEU A 126 -14.91 11.11 7.56
CA LEU A 126 -15.24 9.72 7.24
C LEU A 126 -15.47 9.51 5.73
N LEU A 127 -16.14 10.44 5.06
CA LEU A 127 -16.35 10.38 3.60
C LEU A 127 -15.06 10.62 2.83
N ALA A 128 -14.24 11.59 3.25
CA ALA A 128 -12.96 11.90 2.61
C ALA A 128 -11.96 10.73 2.63
N ALA A 129 -12.11 9.79 3.57
CA ALA A 129 -11.30 8.56 3.57
C ALA A 129 -11.50 7.71 2.30
N PHE A 130 -12.61 7.87 1.59
CA PHE A 130 -12.90 7.17 0.33
C PHE A 130 -12.42 7.92 -0.92
N ASP A 131 -11.96 9.15 -0.78
CA ASP A 131 -11.38 9.93 -1.89
C ASP A 131 -9.90 9.58 -2.14
N ILE A 132 -9.32 8.72 -1.29
CA ILE A 132 -7.94 8.29 -1.42
C ILE A 132 -7.84 7.15 -2.42
N HIS A 133 -7.34 7.47 -3.60
CA HIS A 133 -7.16 6.52 -4.70
C HIS A 133 -5.79 5.85 -4.61
N ALA A 134 -5.65 4.82 -3.76
CA ALA A 134 -4.46 3.99 -3.71
C ALA A 134 -4.64 2.72 -4.58
N PRO A 135 -3.71 2.39 -5.48
CA PRO A 135 -3.88 1.27 -6.41
C PRO A 135 -3.98 -0.10 -5.72
N LEU A 136 -3.23 -0.34 -4.68
CA LEU A 136 -3.35 -1.48 -3.76
C LEU A 136 -2.73 -1.07 -2.43
N CYS A 137 -3.45 -1.33 -1.35
CA CYS A 137 -2.92 -1.11 -0.01
C CYS A 137 -1.66 -1.97 0.20
N PRO A 138 -0.48 -1.38 0.48
CA PRO A 138 0.76 -2.14 0.63
C PRO A 138 0.72 -3.12 1.81
N PHE A 139 -0.09 -2.85 2.82
CA PHE A 139 -0.30 -3.73 3.95
C PHE A 139 -1.10 -4.98 3.57
N ILE A 140 -2.12 -4.85 2.71
CA ILE A 140 -2.86 -6.01 2.16
C ILE A 140 -1.92 -6.83 1.28
N ALA A 141 -1.14 -6.19 0.39
CA ALA A 141 -0.18 -6.88 -0.47
C ALA A 141 0.82 -7.69 0.36
N ALA A 142 1.42 -7.09 1.38
CA ALA A 142 2.36 -7.79 2.26
C ALA A 142 1.69 -8.97 3.00
N ALA A 143 0.46 -8.80 3.48
CA ALA A 143 -0.26 -9.85 4.20
C ALA A 143 -0.64 -11.04 3.31
N VAL A 144 -0.91 -10.79 2.02
CA VAL A 144 -1.24 -11.85 1.04
C VAL A 144 0.02 -12.58 0.56
N GLU A 145 1.10 -11.86 0.30
CA GLU A 145 2.34 -12.46 -0.23
C GLU A 145 3.20 -13.15 0.82
N ILE A 146 3.15 -12.72 2.08
CA ILE A 146 3.95 -13.27 3.18
C ILE A 146 3.08 -14.18 4.03
N HIS A 147 3.33 -15.50 3.99
CA HIS A 147 2.48 -16.49 4.65
C HIS A 147 2.78 -16.65 6.14
N ASP A 148 4.02 -16.41 6.59
CA ASP A 148 4.39 -16.52 8.00
C ASP A 148 3.68 -15.44 8.83
N PRO A 149 2.78 -15.82 9.78
CA PRO A 149 2.06 -14.87 10.62
C PRO A 149 2.96 -14.11 11.60
N GLY A 150 4.14 -14.67 11.93
CA GLY A 150 5.16 -14.05 12.79
C GLY A 150 6.09 -13.09 12.06
N HIS A 151 6.02 -13.02 10.74
CA HIS A 151 6.90 -12.15 9.96
C HIS A 151 6.70 -10.67 10.31
N PRO A 152 7.78 -9.87 10.50
CA PRO A 152 7.68 -8.46 10.91
C PRO A 152 6.74 -7.63 10.05
N ALA A 153 6.73 -7.84 8.73
CA ALA A 153 5.84 -7.13 7.81
C ALA A 153 4.36 -7.51 8.02
N ARG A 154 4.05 -8.78 8.33
CA ARG A 154 2.68 -9.20 8.64
C ARG A 154 2.19 -8.64 9.97
N LEU A 155 3.05 -8.64 10.98
CA LEU A 155 2.75 -8.00 12.26
C LEU A 155 2.45 -6.52 12.04
N ARG A 156 3.29 -5.84 11.26
CA ARG A 156 3.10 -4.43 10.94
C ARG A 156 1.80 -4.17 10.17
N ALA A 157 1.49 -4.99 9.17
CA ALA A 157 0.25 -4.88 8.40
C ALA A 157 -0.98 -5.02 9.31
N ARG A 158 -0.96 -5.99 10.22
CA ARG A 158 -2.03 -6.20 11.20
C ARG A 158 -2.21 -5.00 12.12
N ASP A 159 -1.10 -4.47 12.66
CA ASP A 159 -1.14 -3.37 13.61
C ASP A 159 -1.64 -2.08 12.94
N TYR A 160 -1.19 -1.80 11.69
CA TYR A 160 -1.72 -0.70 10.90
C TYR A 160 -3.23 -0.83 10.65
N LYS A 161 -3.71 -2.01 10.25
CA LYS A 161 -5.14 -2.21 9.97
C LYS A 161 -6.01 -2.03 11.22
N LYS A 162 -5.54 -2.47 12.37
CA LYS A 162 -6.22 -2.22 13.66
C LYS A 162 -6.26 -0.74 14.00
N ALA A 163 -5.14 -0.05 13.84
CA ALA A 163 -5.04 1.37 14.12
C ALA A 163 -5.91 2.19 13.15
N PHE A 164 -5.97 1.79 11.88
CA PHE A 164 -6.84 2.42 10.88
C PHE A 164 -8.33 2.27 11.23
N ALA A 165 -8.79 1.06 11.59
CA ALA A 165 -10.15 0.82 12.04
C ALA A 165 -10.47 1.61 13.32
N ALA A 166 -9.53 1.68 14.27
CA ALA A 166 -9.68 2.49 15.48
C ALA A 166 -9.82 3.99 15.16
N ARG A 167 -9.08 4.50 14.18
CA ARG A 167 -9.20 5.91 13.77
C ARG A 167 -10.55 6.22 13.13
N LEU A 168 -11.07 5.32 12.29
CA LEU A 168 -12.43 5.43 11.76
C LEU A 168 -13.48 5.38 12.88
N THR A 169 -13.32 4.48 13.84
CA THR A 169 -14.20 4.36 15.00
C THR A 169 -14.23 5.64 15.83
N GLU A 170 -13.06 6.23 16.10
CA GLU A 170 -12.98 7.48 16.85
C GLU A 170 -13.65 8.63 16.09
N THR A 171 -13.40 8.74 14.80
CA THR A 171 -14.04 9.76 13.96
C THR A 171 -15.56 9.55 13.88
N ALA A 172 -16.03 8.29 13.86
CA ALA A 172 -17.45 7.97 13.91
C ALA A 172 -18.08 8.39 15.26
N ARG A 173 -17.33 8.22 16.36
CA ARG A 173 -17.75 8.67 17.71
C ARG A 173 -17.83 10.20 17.79
N GLU A 174 -16.83 10.89 17.25
CA GLU A 174 -16.84 12.36 17.14
C GLU A 174 -18.03 12.87 16.31
N ALA A 175 -18.43 12.11 15.29
CA ALA A 175 -19.59 12.41 14.45
C ALA A 175 -20.93 12.13 15.13
N GLY A 176 -20.94 11.53 16.32
CA GLY A 176 -22.16 11.19 17.05
C GLY A 176 -22.86 9.90 16.55
N ALA A 177 -22.12 8.98 15.97
CA ALA A 177 -22.68 7.69 15.55
C ALA A 177 -23.25 6.90 16.73
N THR A 178 -24.41 6.26 16.56
CA THR A 178 -25.07 5.45 17.59
C THR A 178 -24.28 4.20 17.98
N ASN A 179 -23.55 3.62 17.02
CA ASN A 179 -22.64 2.50 17.25
C ASN A 179 -21.33 2.74 16.47
N PRO A 180 -20.40 3.54 17.03
CA PRO A 180 -19.17 3.92 16.34
C PRO A 180 -18.23 2.74 16.06
N GLU A 181 -18.23 1.72 16.92
CA GLU A 181 -17.40 0.51 16.74
C GLU A 181 -17.85 -0.26 15.48
N GLN A 182 -19.14 -0.46 15.34
CA GLN A 182 -19.70 -1.14 14.17
C GLN A 182 -19.48 -0.32 12.89
N LEU A 183 -19.70 0.98 12.94
CA LEU A 183 -19.51 1.85 11.77
C LEU A 183 -18.03 1.86 11.35
N GLY A 184 -17.11 2.00 12.29
CA GLY A 184 -15.66 2.01 12.02
C GLY A 184 -15.20 0.73 11.31
N GLU A 185 -15.62 -0.46 11.80
CA GLU A 185 -15.32 -1.74 11.17
C GLU A 185 -15.96 -1.89 9.78
N GLN A 186 -17.19 -1.47 9.61
CA GLN A 186 -17.87 -1.50 8.30
C GLN A 186 -17.14 -0.64 7.26
N LEU A 187 -16.72 0.57 7.65
CA LEU A 187 -15.99 1.47 6.76
C LEU A 187 -14.59 0.93 6.45
N ALA A 188 -13.88 0.35 7.43
CA ALA A 188 -12.58 -0.28 7.23
C ALA A 188 -12.68 -1.46 6.24
N LEU A 189 -13.66 -2.35 6.44
CA LEU A 189 -13.92 -3.48 5.55
C LEU A 189 -14.25 -3.02 4.12
N LEU A 190 -15.05 -1.96 3.99
CA LEU A 190 -15.45 -1.41 2.70
C LEU A 190 -14.26 -0.82 1.93
N LEU A 191 -13.36 -0.10 2.61
CA LEU A 191 -12.12 0.44 2.03
C LEU A 191 -11.16 -0.67 1.59
N ASP A 192 -10.99 -1.70 2.42
CA ASP A 192 -10.16 -2.85 2.09
C ASP A 192 -10.73 -3.63 0.90
N GLY A 193 -12.04 -3.84 0.87
CA GLY A 193 -12.74 -4.46 -0.24
C GLY A 193 -12.63 -3.66 -1.54
N ALA A 194 -12.78 -2.34 -1.48
CA ALA A 194 -12.62 -1.45 -2.63
C ALA A 194 -11.19 -1.51 -3.19
N SER A 195 -10.17 -1.45 -2.32
CA SER A 195 -8.76 -1.54 -2.71
C SER A 195 -8.44 -2.88 -3.38
N ALA A 196 -8.88 -4.00 -2.81
CA ALA A 196 -8.67 -5.32 -3.37
C ALA A 196 -9.40 -5.50 -4.72
N ARG A 197 -10.67 -5.06 -4.80
CA ARG A 197 -11.48 -5.15 -6.03
C ARG A 197 -10.93 -4.28 -7.14
N ASN A 198 -10.47 -3.06 -6.85
CA ASN A 198 -9.78 -2.19 -7.81
C ASN A 198 -8.60 -2.93 -8.45
N ARG A 199 -7.77 -3.58 -7.63
CA ARG A 199 -6.60 -4.33 -8.12
C ARG A 199 -6.98 -5.53 -8.98
N VAL A 200 -8.00 -6.29 -8.59
CA VAL A 200 -8.43 -7.50 -9.31
C VAL A 200 -9.07 -7.16 -10.66
N LEU A 201 -9.92 -6.15 -10.70
CA LEU A 201 -10.70 -5.80 -11.89
C LEU A 201 -10.02 -4.73 -12.74
N ASN A 202 -8.98 -4.07 -12.23
CA ASN A 202 -8.34 -2.90 -12.86
C ASN A 202 -9.37 -1.82 -13.25
N THR A 203 -10.33 -1.57 -12.35
CA THR A 203 -11.42 -0.60 -12.53
C THR A 203 -11.57 0.25 -11.29
N GLU A 204 -12.06 1.47 -11.46
CA GLU A 204 -12.37 2.36 -10.34
C GLU A 204 -13.52 1.77 -9.50
N THR A 205 -13.27 1.55 -8.21
CA THR A 205 -14.23 0.96 -7.27
C THR A 205 -14.50 1.83 -6.04
N PHE A 206 -13.67 2.85 -5.81
CA PHE A 206 -13.80 3.73 -4.65
C PHE A 206 -15.06 4.60 -4.70
N ALA A 207 -15.49 5.04 -5.88
CA ALA A 207 -16.75 5.78 -6.03
C ALA A 207 -17.96 4.96 -5.56
N THR A 208 -17.99 3.66 -5.89
CA THR A 208 -19.05 2.76 -5.40
C THR A 208 -18.95 2.57 -3.88
N ALA A 209 -17.75 2.40 -3.35
CA ALA A 209 -17.53 2.28 -1.92
C ALA A 209 -17.93 3.56 -1.18
N ALA A 210 -17.59 4.73 -1.69
CA ALA A 210 -18.00 6.02 -1.13
C ALA A 210 -19.53 6.18 -1.06
N ALA A 211 -20.24 5.76 -2.12
CA ALA A 211 -21.71 5.78 -2.12
C ALA A 211 -22.32 4.86 -1.05
N ILE A 212 -21.76 3.66 -0.86
CA ILE A 212 -22.19 2.75 0.21
C ILE A 212 -21.84 3.33 1.59
N ALA A 213 -20.62 3.89 1.74
CA ALA A 213 -20.18 4.52 2.97
C ALA A 213 -21.11 5.67 3.39
N ALA A 214 -21.53 6.51 2.44
CA ALA A 214 -22.47 7.60 2.72
C ALA A 214 -23.78 7.07 3.34
N VAL A 215 -24.34 5.99 2.80
CA VAL A 215 -25.56 5.37 3.34
C VAL A 215 -25.32 4.82 4.76
N LEU A 216 -24.20 4.15 5.00
CA LEU A 216 -23.87 3.63 6.33
C LEU A 216 -23.69 4.76 7.35
N ILE A 217 -23.02 5.82 6.98
CA ILE A 217 -22.76 7.00 7.81
C ILE A 217 -24.09 7.71 8.13
N ASP A 218 -24.93 7.94 7.13
CA ASP A 218 -26.22 8.63 7.31
C ASP A 218 -27.20 7.83 8.19
N ASN A 219 -27.16 6.50 8.11
CA ASN A 219 -27.98 5.66 8.98
C ASN A 219 -27.44 5.56 10.42
N ALA A 220 -26.15 5.71 10.61
CA ALA A 220 -25.50 5.59 11.92
C ALA A 220 -25.49 6.91 12.72
N ILE A 221 -25.50 8.05 12.03
CA ILE A 221 -25.42 9.38 12.65
C ILE A 221 -26.84 9.99 12.63
N PRO A 222 -27.52 10.11 13.79
CA PRO A 222 -28.82 10.74 13.84
C PRO A 222 -28.73 12.19 13.35
N VAL A 223 -29.61 12.56 12.43
CA VAL A 223 -29.82 13.98 12.12
C VAL A 223 -30.30 14.64 13.41
N ALA A 224 -29.53 15.59 13.94
CA ALA A 224 -29.99 16.38 15.07
C ALA A 224 -31.37 16.91 14.72
N ALA A 225 -32.40 16.49 15.47
CA ALA A 225 -33.74 17.03 15.30
C ALA A 225 -33.61 18.54 15.38
N ALA A 226 -33.93 19.23 14.29
CA ALA A 226 -33.95 20.69 14.28
C ALA A 226 -34.79 21.09 15.51
N SER A 227 -34.13 21.72 16.48
CA SER A 227 -34.75 22.22 17.68
C SER A 227 -35.94 23.04 17.22
N ALA A 228 -37.15 22.50 17.38
CA ALA A 228 -38.35 23.25 17.26
C ALA A 228 -38.29 24.26 18.42
N ALA A 229 -37.86 25.46 18.11
CA ALA A 229 -38.03 26.58 19.03
C ALA A 229 -39.53 26.84 19.18
N PRO A 230 -40.00 27.04 20.41
CA PRO A 230 -41.37 27.35 20.69
C PRO A 230 -41.81 28.74 20.20
#